data_9823acae4899cc52c3fead8593a87683
#
_entry.id   9823acae4899cc52c3fead8593a87683
#
_cell.length_a   1.000
_cell.length_b   1.000
_cell.length_c   1.000
_cell.angle_alpha   90.00
_cell.angle_beta   90.00
_cell.angle_gamma   90.00
#
_symmetry.space_group_name_H-M   'P 1'
#
loop_
_entity.id
_entity.type
_entity.pdbx_description
1 polymer ?
#
loop_
_entity_poly.entity_id
_entity_poly.type
_entity_poly.pdbx_seq_one_letter_code
_entity_poly.pdbx_strand_id
1 'polypeptide(L)'
;MTIIRDVKARQIFDSRGNPTVEVDVVLNNGSVGRAAVPSGASTGAYEAVERRDGGEAYNGKGVTAAVDAVNTEIYSILSGRDATDQKGLDHDMIDLDGTGNKARLGANAILGVSLAVARAAALSLGQPLWRYIGGVHAHLLPTPMMNILNGGAHADNALDIQEVMIMPVGAPSFTEALRTGAEVFHALKGLLHDAGLSTAVGDEGGFAPAIGSTSEALDYVMKAIEVAGRKPGDDVILALDAASTEFCRDGKYHLEGEGKSLDTNAMISYWQDLVGRYPIRSIEDPLDEDDWQGFSSLTSEMGGAVQLVGDDLFVTNPQRLARGIKEKAGNAILIKVNQIGTLTETLDAIAMAQKAGFGVVISHRSGETEDNFIADLAVATNAGQIKTGSMSRSDRMAKYNQLLRIEETLGRNAVYQGEFR
;
A
#
# COMPACT_ATOMS: atom_id res chain seq x y z
N MET A 1 3.98 27.95 19.05
CA MET A 1 4.50 27.93 17.66
C MET A 1 3.77 26.87 16.84
N THR A 2 3.42 25.75 17.45
CA THR A 2 2.75 24.59 16.83
C THR A 2 1.21 24.67 16.77
N ILE A 3 0.63 25.82 17.12
CA ILE A 3 -0.83 26.01 17.16
C ILE A 3 -1.39 26.14 15.75
N ILE A 4 -2.44 25.37 15.44
CA ILE A 4 -3.15 25.38 14.18
C ILE A 4 -3.89 26.72 14.02
N ARG A 5 -3.55 27.44 12.95
CA ARG A 5 -4.17 28.72 12.58
C ARG A 5 -5.27 28.51 11.55
N ASP A 6 -5.01 27.62 10.58
CA ASP A 6 -5.93 27.40 9.46
C ASP A 6 -5.84 25.95 8.97
N VAL A 7 -6.97 25.44 8.50
CA VAL A 7 -7.09 24.14 7.83
C VAL A 7 -7.91 24.34 6.57
N LYS A 8 -7.33 24.04 5.42
CA LYS A 8 -7.97 24.28 4.14
C LYS A 8 -7.84 23.11 3.20
N ALA A 9 -8.95 22.56 2.79
CA ALA A 9 -9.02 21.50 1.78
C ALA A 9 -9.38 22.05 0.40
N ARG A 10 -8.99 21.30 -0.62
CA ARG A 10 -9.38 21.47 -2.01
C ARG A 10 -9.53 20.14 -2.70
N GLN A 11 -10.26 20.14 -3.81
CA GLN A 11 -10.28 19.02 -4.74
C GLN A 11 -9.06 19.12 -5.67
N ILE A 12 -8.35 18.02 -5.84
CA ILE A 12 -7.33 17.82 -6.86
C ILE A 12 -7.65 16.54 -7.65
N PHE A 13 -6.76 16.10 -8.55
CA PHE A 13 -6.95 14.86 -9.31
C PHE A 13 -5.89 13.83 -8.95
N ASP A 14 -6.32 12.57 -8.88
CA ASP A 14 -5.45 11.41 -8.71
C ASP A 14 -4.82 10.95 -10.04
N SER A 15 -3.97 9.93 -9.99
CA SER A 15 -3.27 9.34 -11.14
C SER A 15 -4.20 8.70 -12.20
N ARG A 16 -5.48 8.52 -11.87
CA ARG A 16 -6.53 8.03 -12.77
C ARG A 16 -7.41 9.15 -13.31
N GLY A 17 -7.14 10.41 -12.95
CA GLY A 17 -7.96 11.56 -13.32
C GLY A 17 -9.27 11.67 -12.54
N ASN A 18 -9.42 10.96 -11.41
CA ASN A 18 -10.55 11.11 -10.52
C ASN A 18 -10.28 12.18 -9.47
N PRO A 19 -11.30 12.92 -9.03
CA PRO A 19 -11.18 13.86 -7.92
C PRO A 19 -10.71 13.17 -6.63
N THR A 20 -9.84 13.85 -5.87
CA THR A 20 -9.47 13.47 -4.50
C THR A 20 -9.25 14.72 -3.64
N VAL A 21 -9.09 14.52 -2.32
CA VAL A 21 -8.93 15.58 -1.34
C VAL A 21 -7.46 15.89 -1.11
N GLU A 22 -7.10 17.18 -1.14
CA GLU A 22 -5.82 17.70 -0.64
C GLU A 22 -6.10 18.70 0.48
N VAL A 23 -5.31 18.62 1.56
CA VAL A 23 -5.44 19.48 2.74
C VAL A 23 -4.14 20.19 3.05
N ASP A 24 -4.24 21.50 3.33
CA ASP A 24 -3.19 22.31 3.94
C ASP A 24 -3.56 22.61 5.39
N VAL A 25 -2.62 22.34 6.32
CA VAL A 25 -2.68 22.78 7.72
C VAL A 25 -1.60 23.84 7.93
N VAL A 26 -2.02 25.02 8.36
CA VAL A 26 -1.15 26.19 8.55
C VAL A 26 -1.02 26.48 10.05
N LEU A 27 0.21 26.57 10.54
CA LEU A 27 0.50 26.88 11.94
C LEU A 27 0.80 28.37 12.15
N ASN A 28 0.72 28.83 13.42
CA ASN A 28 0.96 30.22 13.77
C ASN A 28 2.39 30.71 13.44
N ASN A 29 3.37 29.83 13.35
CA ASN A 29 4.73 30.17 12.93
C ASN A 29 4.93 30.21 11.41
N GLY A 30 3.87 29.97 10.62
CA GLY A 30 3.90 29.95 9.16
C GLY A 30 4.24 28.60 8.54
N SER A 31 4.54 27.56 9.32
CA SER A 31 4.71 26.20 8.79
C SER A 31 3.42 25.72 8.12
N VAL A 32 3.52 25.10 6.95
CA VAL A 32 2.40 24.54 6.20
C VAL A 32 2.66 23.07 5.93
N GLY A 33 1.81 22.22 6.48
CA GLY A 33 1.79 20.79 6.14
C GLY A 33 0.72 20.54 5.08
N ARG A 34 1.07 19.83 4.01
CA ARG A 34 0.15 19.47 2.92
C ARG A 34 0.08 17.96 2.80
N ALA A 35 -1.12 17.42 2.60
CA ALA A 35 -1.31 16.01 2.30
C ALA A 35 -2.42 15.81 1.28
N ALA A 36 -2.21 14.87 0.36
CA ALA A 36 -3.20 14.43 -0.60
C ALA A 36 -3.60 12.97 -0.32
N VAL A 37 -4.88 12.67 -0.46
CA VAL A 37 -5.43 11.38 -0.07
C VAL A 37 -5.49 10.43 -1.27
N PRO A 38 -4.96 9.20 -1.16
CA PRO A 38 -5.09 8.19 -2.22
C PRO A 38 -6.49 7.57 -2.24
N SER A 39 -6.84 6.90 -3.36
CA SER A 39 -8.15 6.24 -3.55
C SER A 39 -7.99 4.87 -4.19
N GLY A 40 -8.70 3.85 -3.70
CA GLY A 40 -8.70 2.50 -4.26
C GLY A 40 -9.50 2.36 -5.56
N ALA A 41 -9.17 1.34 -6.38
CA ALA A 41 -10.03 0.83 -7.46
C ALA A 41 -10.96 -0.25 -6.91
N SER A 42 -10.37 -1.28 -6.29
CA SER A 42 -11.04 -2.25 -5.43
C SER A 42 -11.04 -1.74 -3.99
N THR A 43 -12.08 -2.01 -3.24
CA THR A 43 -12.20 -1.63 -1.82
C THR A 43 -12.75 -2.80 -1.04
N GLY A 44 -12.04 -3.23 0.00
CA GLY A 44 -12.53 -4.24 0.95
C GLY A 44 -13.84 -3.78 1.61
N ALA A 45 -14.74 -4.72 1.85
CA ALA A 45 -16.08 -4.42 2.38
C ALA A 45 -16.06 -3.73 3.76
N TYR A 46 -14.93 -3.82 4.47
CA TYR A 46 -14.78 -3.32 5.83
C TYR A 46 -13.92 -2.06 5.94
N GLU A 47 -13.54 -1.44 4.82
CA GLU A 47 -12.79 -0.18 4.82
C GLU A 47 -13.60 0.98 5.38
N ALA A 48 -12.89 1.98 5.91
CA ALA A 48 -13.50 3.28 6.22
C ALA A 48 -14.02 3.96 4.94
N VAL A 49 -15.15 4.65 5.05
CA VAL A 49 -15.89 5.16 3.90
C VAL A 49 -15.20 6.38 3.30
N GLU A 50 -14.81 6.27 2.04
CA GLU A 50 -14.43 7.41 1.23
C GLU A 50 -15.69 8.18 0.81
N ARG A 51 -15.83 9.44 1.26
CA ARG A 51 -17.01 10.24 0.94
C ARG A 51 -16.92 10.78 -0.49
N ARG A 52 -17.89 10.37 -1.32
CA ARG A 52 -18.08 10.80 -2.70
C ARG A 52 -19.41 11.56 -2.81
N ASP A 53 -19.48 12.56 -3.71
CA ASP A 53 -20.66 13.44 -3.85
C ASP A 53 -21.85 12.71 -4.50
N GLY A 54 -21.58 11.68 -5.31
CA GLY A 54 -22.61 11.08 -6.17
C GLY A 54 -23.02 12.03 -7.32
N GLY A 55 -24.17 11.76 -7.92
CA GLY A 55 -24.70 12.59 -9.00
C GLY A 55 -23.95 12.44 -10.33
N GLU A 56 -24.10 13.41 -11.25
CA GLU A 56 -23.55 13.34 -12.61
C GLU A 56 -22.11 13.84 -12.73
N ALA A 57 -21.72 14.83 -11.90
CA ALA A 57 -20.39 15.41 -11.95
C ALA A 57 -19.32 14.36 -11.63
N TYR A 58 -18.28 14.27 -12.48
CA TYR A 58 -17.20 13.28 -12.35
C TYR A 58 -17.68 11.83 -12.24
N ASN A 59 -18.82 11.51 -12.87
CA ASN A 59 -19.47 10.19 -12.76
C ASN A 59 -19.74 9.78 -11.29
N GLY A 60 -20.14 10.73 -10.46
CA GLY A 60 -20.40 10.52 -9.03
C GLY A 60 -19.17 10.55 -8.12
N LYS A 61 -17.96 10.70 -8.67
CA LYS A 61 -16.70 10.64 -7.93
C LYS A 61 -16.21 11.97 -7.35
N GLY A 62 -17.01 13.04 -7.40
CA GLY A 62 -16.69 14.32 -6.77
C GLY A 62 -16.43 14.19 -5.27
N VAL A 63 -15.66 15.13 -4.69
CA VAL A 63 -15.29 15.13 -3.26
C VAL A 63 -15.62 16.45 -2.57
N THR A 64 -16.53 17.25 -3.15
CA THR A 64 -16.90 18.57 -2.64
C THR A 64 -17.42 18.50 -1.21
N ALA A 65 -18.27 17.51 -0.91
CA ALA A 65 -18.82 17.32 0.42
C ALA A 65 -17.74 16.98 1.48
N ALA A 66 -16.70 16.24 1.10
CA ALA A 66 -15.54 15.97 1.97
C ALA A 66 -14.70 17.25 2.17
N VAL A 67 -14.47 18.01 1.11
CA VAL A 67 -13.77 19.32 1.16
C VAL A 67 -14.50 20.30 2.06
N ASP A 68 -15.83 20.39 1.94
CA ASP A 68 -16.65 21.28 2.77
C ASP A 68 -16.61 20.86 4.25
N ALA A 69 -16.63 19.56 4.56
CA ALA A 69 -16.50 19.06 5.93
C ALA A 69 -15.17 19.49 6.57
N VAL A 70 -14.05 19.44 5.81
CA VAL A 70 -12.75 19.94 6.30
C VAL A 70 -12.78 21.45 6.53
N ASN A 71 -13.28 22.22 5.55
CA ASN A 71 -13.25 23.68 5.57
C ASN A 71 -14.22 24.31 6.60
N THR A 72 -15.14 23.52 7.16
CA THR A 72 -16.15 23.99 8.12
C THR A 72 -16.07 23.26 9.45
N GLU A 73 -16.60 22.05 9.55
CA GLU A 73 -16.75 21.32 10.81
C GLU A 73 -15.39 20.94 11.41
N ILE A 74 -14.50 20.32 10.63
CA ILE A 74 -13.17 19.87 11.12
C ILE A 74 -12.31 21.11 11.48
N TYR A 75 -12.29 22.14 10.61
CA TYR A 75 -11.60 23.40 10.94
C TYR A 75 -12.06 23.98 12.27
N SER A 76 -13.39 23.99 12.54
CA SER A 76 -13.95 24.61 13.74
C SER A 76 -13.47 23.97 15.06
N ILE A 77 -13.20 22.65 15.08
CA ILE A 77 -12.72 21.95 16.27
C ILE A 77 -11.21 21.95 16.41
N LEU A 78 -10.47 22.12 15.29
CA LEU A 78 -9.00 22.04 15.29
C LEU A 78 -8.32 23.42 15.39
N SER A 79 -9.00 24.50 15.04
CA SER A 79 -8.46 25.86 15.14
C SER A 79 -8.08 26.19 16.58
N GLY A 80 -6.84 26.64 16.77
CA GLY A 80 -6.31 26.95 18.10
C GLY A 80 -5.73 25.73 18.87
N ARG A 81 -5.84 24.50 18.33
CA ARG A 81 -5.26 23.30 18.92
C ARG A 81 -3.76 23.19 18.59
N ASP A 82 -3.04 22.42 19.36
CA ASP A 82 -1.61 22.15 19.14
C ASP A 82 -1.44 20.98 18.14
N ALA A 83 -0.76 21.23 17.03
CA ALA A 83 -0.51 20.22 15.98
C ALA A 83 0.39 19.05 16.46
N THR A 84 1.09 19.18 17.58
CA THR A 84 1.87 18.08 18.16
C THR A 84 1.04 17.06 18.93
N ASP A 85 -0.23 17.39 19.24
CA ASP A 85 -1.18 16.48 19.87
C ASP A 85 -1.91 15.62 18.81
N GLN A 86 -1.14 14.93 17.96
CA GLN A 86 -1.69 14.11 16.84
C GLN A 86 -2.83 13.21 17.29
N LYS A 87 -2.62 12.49 18.40
CA LYS A 87 -3.60 11.52 18.88
C LYS A 87 -4.91 12.19 19.35
N GLY A 88 -4.79 13.31 20.07
CA GLY A 88 -5.95 14.07 20.48
C GLY A 88 -6.74 14.64 19.32
N LEU A 89 -6.04 15.18 18.30
CA LEU A 89 -6.67 15.74 17.11
C LEU A 89 -7.38 14.66 16.26
N ASP A 90 -6.76 13.49 16.10
CA ASP A 90 -7.35 12.37 15.35
C ASP A 90 -8.60 11.85 16.08
N HIS A 91 -8.58 11.70 17.41
CA HIS A 91 -9.75 11.31 18.20
C HIS A 91 -10.88 12.35 18.13
N ASP A 92 -10.56 13.64 18.22
CA ASP A 92 -11.59 14.69 18.09
C ASP A 92 -12.30 14.63 16.74
N MET A 93 -11.58 14.32 15.64
CA MET A 93 -12.19 14.15 14.32
C MET A 93 -13.03 12.87 14.22
N ILE A 94 -12.59 11.76 14.84
CA ILE A 94 -13.35 10.50 14.90
C ILE A 94 -14.64 10.72 15.71
N ASP A 95 -14.56 11.37 16.86
CA ASP A 95 -15.70 11.67 17.72
C ASP A 95 -16.68 12.64 17.01
N LEU A 96 -16.16 13.62 16.28
CA LEU A 96 -16.96 14.52 15.45
C LEU A 96 -17.72 13.77 14.37
N ASP A 97 -17.09 12.78 13.70
CA ASP A 97 -17.76 11.93 12.71
C ASP A 97 -18.88 11.11 13.37
N GLY A 98 -18.60 10.47 14.48
CA GLY A 98 -19.55 9.73 15.31
C GLY A 98 -20.05 8.42 14.70
N THR A 99 -19.52 7.99 13.54
CA THR A 99 -19.85 6.70 12.91
C THR A 99 -18.69 5.73 13.02
N GLY A 100 -18.98 4.43 13.01
CA GLY A 100 -17.94 3.40 13.18
C GLY A 100 -16.94 3.27 12.02
N ASN A 101 -17.29 3.82 10.85
CA ASN A 101 -16.50 3.72 9.62
C ASN A 101 -16.27 5.07 8.93
N LYS A 102 -16.39 6.18 9.66
CA LYS A 102 -16.16 7.55 9.16
C LYS A 102 -17.08 7.97 7.99
N ALA A 103 -18.31 7.40 7.93
CA ALA A 103 -19.22 7.62 6.80
C ALA A 103 -19.80 9.04 6.74
N ARG A 104 -19.85 9.78 7.87
CA ARG A 104 -20.48 11.11 7.91
C ARG A 104 -19.59 12.20 7.32
N LEU A 105 -18.36 12.33 7.79
CA LEU A 105 -17.40 13.31 7.28
C LEU A 105 -16.64 12.78 6.07
N GLY A 106 -16.36 11.49 6.07
CA GLY A 106 -15.54 10.79 5.10
C GLY A 106 -14.13 10.50 5.61
N ALA A 107 -13.67 9.27 5.43
CA ALA A 107 -12.30 8.89 5.75
C ALA A 107 -11.27 9.74 4.98
N ASN A 108 -11.58 10.14 3.75
CA ASN A 108 -10.73 11.01 2.93
C ASN A 108 -10.60 12.43 3.52
N ALA A 109 -11.66 13.00 4.08
CA ALA A 109 -11.61 14.29 4.76
C ALA A 109 -10.74 14.21 6.03
N ILE A 110 -10.99 13.22 6.89
CA ILE A 110 -10.29 13.03 8.16
C ILE A 110 -8.81 12.71 7.92
N LEU A 111 -8.50 11.78 7.02
CA LEU A 111 -7.12 11.40 6.70
C LEU A 111 -6.31 12.56 6.16
N GLY A 112 -6.87 13.33 5.21
CA GLY A 112 -6.16 14.48 4.65
C GLY A 112 -5.70 15.45 5.73
N VAL A 113 -6.55 15.73 6.71
CA VAL A 113 -6.19 16.58 7.85
C VAL A 113 -5.16 15.91 8.76
N SER A 114 -5.38 14.65 9.14
CA SER A 114 -4.48 13.90 10.02
C SER A 114 -3.03 13.88 9.49
N LEU A 115 -2.84 13.58 8.20
CA LEU A 115 -1.52 13.56 7.58
C LEU A 115 -0.90 14.97 7.42
N ALA A 116 -1.72 15.97 7.08
CA ALA A 116 -1.27 17.36 6.96
C ALA A 116 -0.84 17.94 8.31
N VAL A 117 -1.54 17.60 9.41
CA VAL A 117 -1.14 17.97 10.78
C VAL A 117 0.24 17.43 11.12
N ALA A 118 0.49 16.14 10.88
CA ALA A 118 1.80 15.52 11.15
C ALA A 118 2.93 16.23 10.39
N ARG A 119 2.72 16.57 9.11
CA ARG A 119 3.69 17.32 8.31
C ARG A 119 3.92 18.74 8.84
N ALA A 120 2.84 19.45 9.18
CA ALA A 120 2.95 20.81 9.75
C ALA A 120 3.74 20.82 11.05
N ALA A 121 3.46 19.86 11.94
CA ALA A 121 4.17 19.69 13.20
C ALA A 121 5.65 19.37 12.98
N ALA A 122 5.98 18.42 12.11
CA ALA A 122 7.35 18.08 11.77
C ALA A 122 8.15 19.29 11.25
N LEU A 123 7.58 20.02 10.28
CA LEU A 123 8.18 21.26 9.74
C LEU A 123 8.36 22.33 10.80
N SER A 124 7.37 22.52 11.68
CA SER A 124 7.45 23.50 12.77
C SER A 124 8.56 23.19 13.78
N LEU A 125 8.89 21.92 13.95
CA LEU A 125 9.97 21.44 14.82
C LEU A 125 11.31 21.28 14.10
N GLY A 126 11.38 21.63 12.81
CA GLY A 126 12.61 21.53 12.02
C GLY A 126 13.06 20.07 11.80
N GLN A 127 12.14 19.12 11.80
CA GLN A 127 12.45 17.70 11.62
C GLN A 127 11.88 17.17 10.31
N PRO A 128 12.57 16.23 9.64
CA PRO A 128 11.96 15.47 8.56
C PRO A 128 10.84 14.58 9.12
N LEU A 129 9.81 14.34 8.30
CA LEU A 129 8.59 13.66 8.73
C LEU A 129 8.86 12.25 9.32
N TRP A 130 9.70 11.45 8.64
CA TRP A 130 10.06 10.12 9.13
C TRP A 130 10.72 10.14 10.52
N ARG A 131 11.53 11.17 10.82
CA ARG A 131 12.16 11.35 12.13
C ARG A 131 11.16 11.84 13.18
N TYR A 132 10.26 12.73 12.81
CA TYR A 132 9.22 13.24 13.69
C TYR A 132 8.29 12.12 14.17
N ILE A 133 7.85 11.24 13.25
CA ILE A 133 6.95 10.12 13.57
C ILE A 133 7.71 9.00 14.31
N GLY A 134 8.87 8.57 13.79
CA GLY A 134 9.59 7.37 14.24
C GLY A 134 10.67 7.63 15.31
N GLY A 135 10.97 8.89 15.60
CA GLY A 135 12.00 9.25 16.58
C GLY A 135 13.41 8.86 16.12
N VAL A 136 14.31 8.68 17.13
CA VAL A 136 15.73 8.42 16.87
C VAL A 136 16.02 7.02 16.32
N HIS A 137 15.08 6.11 16.43
CA HIS A 137 15.24 4.72 15.99
C HIS A 137 14.80 4.47 14.53
N ALA A 138 14.22 5.45 13.86
CA ALA A 138 13.85 5.36 12.45
C ALA A 138 15.10 5.37 11.57
N HIS A 139 15.44 4.24 10.93
CA HIS A 139 16.65 4.10 10.11
C HIS A 139 16.59 2.95 9.08
N LEU A 140 15.55 2.12 9.14
CA LEU A 140 15.39 0.97 8.23
C LEU A 140 14.72 1.40 6.94
N LEU A 141 15.44 1.29 5.82
CA LEU A 141 14.88 1.45 4.47
C LEU A 141 14.08 0.19 4.13
N PRO A 142 12.84 0.34 3.65
CA PRO A 142 11.99 -0.81 3.36
C PRO A 142 12.45 -1.54 2.09
N THR A 143 12.31 -2.86 2.06
CA THR A 143 12.44 -3.65 0.85
C THR A 143 11.26 -3.34 -0.07
N PRO A 144 11.51 -2.87 -1.31
CA PRO A 144 10.42 -2.54 -2.23
C PRO A 144 9.84 -3.80 -2.85
N MET A 145 8.51 -3.91 -2.84
CA MET A 145 7.70 -4.86 -3.58
C MET A 145 7.22 -4.15 -4.85
N MET A 146 7.90 -4.41 -5.97
CA MET A 146 7.69 -3.66 -7.22
C MET A 146 6.76 -4.44 -8.16
N ASN A 147 5.54 -3.95 -8.35
CA ASN A 147 4.57 -4.54 -9.27
C ASN A 147 5.00 -4.33 -10.72
N ILE A 148 5.60 -5.33 -11.35
CA ILE A 148 6.11 -5.23 -12.73
C ILE A 148 5.19 -5.84 -13.79
N LEU A 149 4.18 -6.64 -13.37
CA LEU A 149 3.19 -7.25 -14.26
C LEU A 149 1.82 -7.19 -13.60
N ASN A 150 0.84 -6.62 -14.31
CA ASN A 150 -0.52 -6.41 -13.83
C ASN A 150 -1.50 -7.38 -14.51
N GLY A 151 -2.44 -7.89 -13.70
CA GLY A 151 -3.62 -8.63 -14.14
C GLY A 151 -4.84 -8.25 -13.31
N GLY A 152 -5.83 -9.13 -13.21
CA GLY A 152 -7.02 -8.93 -12.41
C GLY A 152 -7.71 -7.58 -12.65
N ALA A 153 -8.12 -6.91 -11.57
CA ALA A 153 -8.75 -5.60 -11.66
C ALA A 153 -7.82 -4.46 -12.12
N HIS A 154 -6.50 -4.68 -12.17
CA HIS A 154 -5.50 -3.67 -12.54
C HIS A 154 -5.16 -3.65 -14.04
N ALA A 155 -5.66 -4.61 -14.84
CA ALA A 155 -5.38 -4.70 -16.25
C ALA A 155 -6.53 -5.37 -17.04
N ASP A 156 -6.78 -4.91 -18.26
CA ASP A 156 -7.72 -5.55 -19.17
C ASP A 156 -7.01 -6.68 -19.95
N ASN A 157 -6.74 -7.78 -19.25
CA ASN A 157 -6.12 -9.00 -19.80
C ASN A 157 -6.70 -10.26 -19.13
N ALA A 158 -6.20 -11.45 -19.52
CA ALA A 158 -6.71 -12.73 -19.01
C ALA A 158 -5.95 -13.25 -17.77
N LEU A 159 -5.02 -12.50 -17.20
CA LEU A 159 -4.29 -12.89 -16.01
C LEU A 159 -5.17 -12.70 -14.78
N ASP A 160 -5.50 -13.77 -14.07
CA ASP A 160 -6.39 -13.72 -12.89
C ASP A 160 -5.71 -13.03 -11.69
N ILE A 161 -4.41 -13.25 -11.49
CA ILE A 161 -3.63 -12.67 -10.38
C ILE A 161 -3.40 -11.19 -10.64
N GLN A 162 -3.72 -10.36 -9.65
CA GLN A 162 -3.74 -8.90 -9.79
C GLN A 162 -2.36 -8.30 -9.99
N GLU A 163 -1.35 -8.78 -9.23
CA GLU A 163 0.01 -8.26 -9.30
C GLU A 163 1.06 -9.36 -9.22
N VAL A 164 2.06 -9.27 -10.10
CA VAL A 164 3.30 -10.03 -10.00
C VAL A 164 4.44 -9.06 -9.70
N MET A 165 5.03 -9.22 -8.52
CA MET A 165 6.01 -8.29 -7.96
C MET A 165 7.39 -8.92 -7.86
N ILE A 166 8.42 -8.08 -7.96
CA ILE A 166 9.81 -8.42 -7.63
C ILE A 166 10.24 -7.72 -6.35
N MET A 167 11.11 -8.39 -5.59
CA MET A 167 11.73 -7.85 -4.38
C MET A 167 13.24 -8.05 -4.45
N PRO A 168 14.04 -6.97 -4.59
CA PRO A 168 15.51 -7.02 -4.70
C PRO A 168 16.17 -7.22 -3.33
N VAL A 169 16.07 -8.43 -2.78
CA VAL A 169 16.53 -8.76 -1.42
C VAL A 169 18.06 -8.88 -1.30
N GLY A 170 18.76 -9.21 -2.39
CA GLY A 170 20.22 -9.35 -2.41
C GLY A 170 20.98 -8.01 -2.56
N ALA A 171 20.27 -6.87 -2.62
CA ALA A 171 20.91 -5.57 -2.78
C ALA A 171 21.57 -5.09 -1.48
N PRO A 172 22.75 -4.43 -1.54
CA PRO A 172 23.44 -3.95 -0.36
C PRO A 172 22.92 -2.61 0.18
N SER A 173 22.03 -1.94 -0.56
CA SER A 173 21.45 -0.64 -0.21
C SER A 173 20.11 -0.44 -0.92
N PHE A 174 19.32 0.52 -0.48
CA PHE A 174 18.06 0.86 -1.14
C PHE A 174 18.31 1.40 -2.57
N THR A 175 19.33 2.21 -2.76
CA THR A 175 19.76 2.69 -4.08
C THR A 175 20.04 1.54 -5.05
N GLU A 176 20.77 0.49 -4.62
CA GLU A 176 21.05 -0.67 -5.47
C GLU A 176 19.81 -1.57 -5.65
N ALA A 177 18.89 -1.59 -4.69
CA ALA A 177 17.60 -2.26 -4.85
C ALA A 177 16.76 -1.59 -5.95
N LEU A 178 16.68 -0.26 -5.98
CA LEU A 178 15.98 0.47 -7.04
C LEU A 178 16.66 0.28 -8.41
N ARG A 179 17.99 0.31 -8.47
CA ARG A 179 18.73 0.01 -9.69
C ARG A 179 18.39 -1.37 -10.22
N THR A 180 18.40 -2.38 -9.35
CA THR A 180 18.02 -3.76 -9.72
C THR A 180 16.59 -3.81 -10.25
N GLY A 181 15.63 -3.17 -9.58
CA GLY A 181 14.25 -3.09 -10.04
C GLY A 181 14.12 -2.44 -11.42
N ALA A 182 14.84 -1.33 -11.67
CA ALA A 182 14.84 -0.66 -12.97
C ALA A 182 15.44 -1.54 -14.09
N GLU A 183 16.55 -2.23 -13.81
CA GLU A 183 17.20 -3.15 -14.76
C GLU A 183 16.26 -4.32 -15.13
N VAL A 184 15.60 -4.93 -14.14
CA VAL A 184 14.62 -6.02 -14.39
C VAL A 184 13.39 -5.50 -15.14
N PHE A 185 12.85 -4.32 -14.78
CA PHE A 185 11.72 -3.70 -15.46
C PHE A 185 12.03 -3.47 -16.95
N HIS A 186 13.20 -2.93 -17.29
CA HIS A 186 13.59 -2.71 -18.68
C HIS A 186 13.90 -4.01 -19.43
N ALA A 187 14.46 -5.03 -18.76
CA ALA A 187 14.65 -6.35 -19.33
C ALA A 187 13.31 -7.00 -19.68
N LEU A 188 12.33 -6.92 -18.77
CA LEU A 188 10.97 -7.42 -19.03
C LEU A 188 10.31 -6.72 -20.22
N LYS A 189 10.47 -5.39 -20.31
CA LYS A 189 9.97 -4.63 -21.46
C LYS A 189 10.52 -5.14 -22.78
N GLY A 190 11.82 -5.43 -22.83
CA GLY A 190 12.48 -6.01 -24.03
C GLY A 190 11.89 -7.38 -24.38
N LEU A 191 11.78 -8.28 -23.41
CA LEU A 191 11.24 -9.62 -23.61
C LEU A 191 9.80 -9.62 -24.12
N LEU A 192 8.94 -8.77 -23.53
CA LEU A 192 7.55 -8.62 -23.99
C LEU A 192 7.47 -8.07 -25.42
N HIS A 193 8.27 -7.05 -25.73
CA HIS A 193 8.34 -6.48 -27.06
C HIS A 193 8.77 -7.52 -28.11
N ASP A 194 9.83 -8.30 -27.83
CA ASP A 194 10.37 -9.31 -28.74
C ASP A 194 9.38 -10.47 -28.95
N ALA A 195 8.52 -10.75 -27.96
CA ALA A 195 7.41 -11.70 -28.06
C ALA A 195 6.18 -11.11 -28.78
N GLY A 196 6.20 -9.83 -29.18
CA GLY A 196 5.05 -9.16 -29.81
C GLY A 196 3.92 -8.83 -28.82
N LEU A 197 4.20 -8.85 -27.52
CA LEU A 197 3.23 -8.53 -26.47
C LEU A 197 3.22 -7.03 -26.16
N SER A 198 2.08 -6.55 -25.60
CA SER A 198 1.94 -5.15 -25.19
C SER A 198 2.93 -4.77 -24.09
N THR A 199 3.56 -3.62 -24.25
CA THR A 199 4.37 -2.96 -23.21
C THR A 199 3.67 -1.72 -22.64
N ALA A 200 2.34 -1.60 -22.82
CA ALA A 200 1.53 -0.62 -22.12
C ALA A 200 1.48 -0.97 -20.63
N VAL A 201 1.38 0.07 -19.79
CA VAL A 201 1.38 -0.09 -18.33
C VAL A 201 0.00 0.14 -17.76
N GLY A 202 -0.32 -0.59 -16.70
CA GLY A 202 -1.53 -0.43 -15.91
C GLY A 202 -1.45 0.76 -14.94
N ASP A 203 -2.45 0.87 -14.07
CA ASP A 203 -2.61 1.96 -13.10
C ASP A 203 -1.41 2.11 -12.16
N GLU A 204 -0.74 1.02 -11.83
CA GLU A 204 0.40 0.98 -10.91
C GLU A 204 1.76 0.97 -11.60
N GLY A 205 1.78 1.12 -12.92
CA GLY A 205 3.01 1.27 -13.71
C GLY A 205 3.66 -0.05 -14.14
N GLY A 206 3.15 -1.22 -13.75
CA GLY A 206 3.54 -2.52 -14.28
C GLY A 206 2.97 -2.77 -15.68
N PHE A 207 3.62 -3.65 -16.47
CA PHE A 207 3.13 -4.00 -17.80
C PHE A 207 1.82 -4.80 -17.72
N ALA A 208 0.98 -4.65 -18.73
CA ALA A 208 -0.32 -5.33 -18.85
C ALA A 208 -0.40 -6.11 -20.19
N PRO A 209 0.45 -7.13 -20.40
CA PRO A 209 0.42 -7.93 -21.62
C PRO A 209 -0.77 -8.91 -21.62
N ALA A 210 -1.15 -9.37 -22.80
CA ALA A 210 -2.13 -10.44 -22.97
C ALA A 210 -1.48 -11.80 -22.66
N ILE A 211 -1.38 -12.13 -21.37
CA ILE A 211 -0.87 -13.40 -20.84
C ILE A 211 -2.04 -14.14 -20.18
N GLY A 212 -2.14 -15.45 -20.39
CA GLY A 212 -3.29 -16.25 -20.01
C GLY A 212 -3.12 -17.08 -18.74
N SER A 213 -1.93 -17.10 -18.11
CA SER A 213 -1.72 -17.88 -16.88
C SER A 213 -0.68 -17.25 -15.96
N THR A 214 -0.84 -17.53 -14.68
CA THR A 214 0.11 -17.11 -13.64
C THR A 214 1.51 -17.67 -13.90
N SER A 215 1.61 -18.93 -14.30
CA SER A 215 2.91 -19.56 -14.60
C SER A 215 3.63 -18.87 -15.76
N GLU A 216 2.92 -18.52 -16.85
CA GLU A 216 3.51 -17.80 -17.98
C GLU A 216 4.02 -16.41 -17.56
N ALA A 217 3.25 -15.68 -16.73
CA ALA A 217 3.67 -14.40 -16.18
C ALA A 217 4.94 -14.53 -15.34
N LEU A 218 4.99 -15.53 -14.47
CA LEU A 218 6.16 -15.82 -13.64
C LEU A 218 7.39 -16.21 -14.48
N ASP A 219 7.22 -16.98 -15.54
CA ASP A 219 8.32 -17.37 -16.45
C ASP A 219 8.95 -16.15 -17.15
N TYR A 220 8.12 -15.17 -17.60
CA TYR A 220 8.63 -13.89 -18.13
C TYR A 220 9.41 -13.10 -17.10
N VAL A 221 8.93 -13.05 -15.86
CA VAL A 221 9.60 -12.32 -14.77
C VAL A 221 10.91 -12.99 -14.39
N MET A 222 10.93 -14.33 -14.25
CA MET A 222 12.16 -15.09 -14.00
C MET A 222 13.21 -14.83 -15.09
N LYS A 223 12.79 -14.86 -16.34
CA LYS A 223 13.67 -14.57 -17.48
C LYS A 223 14.18 -13.13 -17.45
N ALA A 224 13.36 -12.17 -17.09
CA ALA A 224 13.76 -10.75 -16.98
C ALA A 224 14.81 -10.55 -15.89
N ILE A 225 14.70 -11.24 -14.75
CA ILE A 225 15.69 -11.22 -13.67
C ILE A 225 17.05 -11.75 -14.18
N GLU A 226 17.06 -12.88 -14.92
CA GLU A 226 18.27 -13.45 -15.49
C GLU A 226 18.91 -12.53 -16.56
N VAL A 227 18.10 -11.94 -17.45
CA VAL A 227 18.55 -11.00 -18.49
C VAL A 227 19.16 -9.74 -17.85
N ALA A 228 18.63 -9.28 -16.71
CA ALA A 228 19.20 -8.20 -15.93
C ALA A 228 20.49 -8.60 -15.18
N GLY A 229 20.98 -9.83 -15.35
CA GLY A 229 22.20 -10.32 -14.71
C GLY A 229 22.06 -10.62 -13.23
N ARG A 230 20.82 -10.85 -12.76
CA ARG A 230 20.52 -11.18 -11.36
C ARG A 230 20.11 -12.64 -11.23
N LYS A 231 20.23 -13.18 -10.02
CA LYS A 231 19.86 -14.56 -9.72
C LYS A 231 18.48 -14.62 -9.07
N PRO A 232 17.49 -15.27 -9.73
CA PRO A 232 16.19 -15.50 -9.09
C PRO A 232 16.37 -16.34 -7.80
N GLY A 233 15.69 -15.92 -6.75
CA GLY A 233 15.74 -16.58 -5.43
C GLY A 233 16.86 -16.09 -4.51
N ASP A 234 17.97 -15.61 -5.06
CA ASP A 234 19.12 -15.09 -4.29
C ASP A 234 19.13 -13.57 -4.27
N ASP A 235 19.21 -12.94 -5.46
CA ASP A 235 19.25 -11.48 -5.59
C ASP A 235 17.87 -10.86 -5.61
N VAL A 236 16.91 -11.55 -6.26
CA VAL A 236 15.53 -11.10 -6.44
C VAL A 236 14.59 -12.27 -6.18
N ILE A 237 13.65 -12.08 -5.27
CA ILE A 237 12.54 -12.99 -5.02
C ILE A 237 11.24 -12.44 -5.59
N LEU A 238 10.22 -13.29 -5.65
CA LEU A 238 8.90 -12.93 -6.18
C LEU A 238 7.88 -12.75 -5.06
N ALA A 239 6.95 -11.84 -5.29
CA ALA A 239 5.75 -11.67 -4.49
C ALA A 239 4.53 -11.57 -5.40
N LEU A 240 3.39 -12.01 -4.90
CA LEU A 240 2.11 -11.96 -5.61
C LEU A 240 1.09 -11.19 -4.78
N ASP A 241 0.20 -10.48 -5.47
CA ASP A 241 -1.09 -10.07 -4.94
C ASP A 241 -2.17 -10.78 -5.75
N ALA A 242 -2.84 -11.71 -5.09
CA ALA A 242 -3.88 -12.50 -5.73
C ALA A 242 -5.21 -11.76 -5.82
N ALA A 243 -5.52 -10.91 -4.83
CA ALA A 243 -6.83 -10.28 -4.66
C ALA A 243 -7.97 -11.29 -4.83
N SER A 244 -7.88 -12.43 -4.12
CA SER A 244 -8.72 -13.62 -4.40
C SER A 244 -10.21 -13.39 -4.21
N THR A 245 -10.61 -12.39 -3.44
CA THR A 245 -12.02 -11.98 -3.29
C THR A 245 -12.65 -11.61 -4.63
N GLU A 246 -11.88 -11.01 -5.57
CA GLU A 246 -12.36 -10.57 -6.88
C GLU A 246 -12.84 -11.74 -7.78
N PHE A 247 -12.24 -12.91 -7.61
CA PHE A 247 -12.61 -14.11 -8.37
C PHE A 247 -13.22 -15.24 -7.52
N CYS A 248 -13.56 -14.95 -6.25
CA CYS A 248 -14.30 -15.87 -5.39
C CYS A 248 -15.81 -15.68 -5.56
N ARG A 249 -16.53 -16.75 -5.92
CA ARG A 249 -18.00 -16.75 -6.07
C ARG A 249 -18.54 -18.07 -5.51
N ASP A 250 -19.53 -17.98 -4.64
CA ASP A 250 -20.18 -19.14 -4.01
C ASP A 250 -19.18 -20.11 -3.33
N GLY A 251 -18.13 -19.55 -2.70
CA GLY A 251 -17.08 -20.30 -2.00
C GLY A 251 -16.13 -21.06 -2.93
N LYS A 252 -16.05 -20.66 -4.20
CA LYS A 252 -15.11 -21.19 -5.18
C LYS A 252 -14.31 -20.08 -5.86
N TYR A 253 -13.06 -20.35 -6.10
CA TYR A 253 -12.11 -19.47 -6.78
C TYR A 253 -12.09 -19.81 -8.28
N HIS A 254 -12.51 -18.87 -9.12
CA HIS A 254 -12.62 -19.03 -10.57
C HIS A 254 -11.44 -18.34 -11.26
N LEU A 255 -10.39 -19.09 -11.56
CA LEU A 255 -9.26 -18.64 -12.36
C LEU A 255 -9.66 -18.77 -13.83
N GLU A 256 -10.34 -17.75 -14.37
CA GLU A 256 -10.96 -17.79 -15.70
C GLU A 256 -9.91 -17.91 -16.82
N GLY A 257 -8.78 -17.20 -16.70
CA GLY A 257 -7.66 -17.28 -17.63
C GLY A 257 -7.01 -18.67 -17.70
N GLU A 258 -7.05 -19.41 -16.60
CA GLU A 258 -6.53 -20.79 -16.52
C GLU A 258 -7.63 -21.85 -16.69
N GLY A 259 -8.90 -21.46 -16.80
CA GLY A 259 -10.03 -22.37 -16.92
C GLY A 259 -10.25 -23.26 -15.70
N LYS A 260 -9.90 -22.79 -14.50
CA LYS A 260 -9.97 -23.54 -13.24
C LYS A 260 -11.07 -23.01 -12.34
N SER A 261 -11.71 -23.92 -11.57
CA SER A 261 -12.64 -23.59 -10.50
C SER A 261 -12.25 -24.43 -9.28
N LEU A 262 -11.75 -23.78 -8.24
CA LEU A 262 -11.09 -24.38 -7.10
C LEU A 262 -11.89 -24.11 -5.82
N ASP A 263 -12.02 -25.09 -4.93
CA ASP A 263 -12.41 -24.83 -3.55
C ASP A 263 -11.20 -24.36 -2.73
N THR A 264 -11.40 -24.01 -1.46
CA THR A 264 -10.33 -23.52 -0.58
C THR A 264 -9.14 -24.48 -0.51
N ASN A 265 -9.36 -25.79 -0.40
CA ASN A 265 -8.26 -26.76 -0.29
C ASN A 265 -7.47 -26.87 -1.62
N ALA A 266 -8.18 -26.86 -2.74
CA ALA A 266 -7.56 -26.88 -4.05
C ALA A 266 -6.79 -25.58 -4.34
N MET A 267 -7.28 -24.42 -3.83
CA MET A 267 -6.58 -23.16 -3.93
C MET A 267 -5.31 -23.14 -3.07
N ILE A 268 -5.32 -23.70 -1.87
CA ILE A 268 -4.13 -23.90 -1.05
C ILE A 268 -3.10 -24.76 -1.80
N SER A 269 -3.53 -25.86 -2.40
CA SER A 269 -2.65 -26.72 -3.20
C SER A 269 -2.08 -26.02 -4.43
N TYR A 270 -2.85 -25.12 -5.06
CA TYR A 270 -2.40 -24.29 -6.17
C TYR A 270 -1.24 -23.36 -5.74
N TRP A 271 -1.35 -22.70 -4.59
CA TRP A 271 -0.28 -21.88 -4.05
C TRP A 271 0.96 -22.69 -3.69
N GLN A 272 0.78 -23.86 -3.11
CA GLN A 272 1.90 -24.77 -2.80
C GLN A 272 2.68 -25.20 -4.05
N ASP A 273 1.98 -25.52 -5.13
CA ASP A 273 2.60 -25.85 -6.41
C ASP A 273 3.41 -24.68 -6.98
N LEU A 274 2.85 -23.47 -6.99
CA LEU A 274 3.56 -22.28 -7.48
C LEU A 274 4.81 -21.98 -6.64
N VAL A 275 4.70 -21.98 -5.31
CA VAL A 275 5.83 -21.77 -4.40
C VAL A 275 6.90 -22.85 -4.53
N GLY A 276 6.51 -24.09 -4.85
CA GLY A 276 7.44 -25.19 -5.12
C GLY A 276 8.25 -25.03 -6.41
N ARG A 277 7.73 -24.26 -7.37
CA ARG A 277 8.37 -24.06 -8.69
C ARG A 277 9.10 -22.74 -8.84
N TYR A 278 8.64 -21.70 -8.13
CA TYR A 278 9.15 -20.33 -8.26
C TYR A 278 9.61 -19.79 -6.91
N PRO A 279 10.57 -18.85 -6.86
CA PRO A 279 11.07 -18.26 -5.63
C PRO A 279 10.06 -17.22 -5.02
N ILE A 280 8.80 -17.62 -4.90
CA ILE A 280 7.74 -16.81 -4.28
C ILE A 280 7.90 -16.87 -2.77
N ARG A 281 8.02 -15.70 -2.14
CA ARG A 281 8.22 -15.59 -0.69
C ARG A 281 7.11 -14.77 -0.01
N SER A 282 6.21 -14.14 -0.78
CA SER A 282 5.08 -13.39 -0.25
C SER A 282 3.87 -13.56 -1.15
N ILE A 283 2.69 -13.78 -0.56
CA ILE A 283 1.40 -13.81 -1.26
C ILE A 283 0.41 -12.96 -0.45
N GLU A 284 -0.14 -11.96 -1.09
CA GLU A 284 -1.18 -11.08 -0.56
C GLU A 284 -2.55 -11.62 -0.99
N ASP A 285 -3.48 -11.63 -0.03
CA ASP A 285 -4.85 -12.10 -0.17
C ASP A 285 -5.01 -13.37 -1.02
N PRO A 286 -4.30 -14.46 -0.62
CA PRO A 286 -4.35 -15.74 -1.34
C PRO A 286 -5.72 -16.42 -1.31
N LEU A 287 -6.63 -15.96 -0.45
CA LEU A 287 -7.99 -16.46 -0.26
C LEU A 287 -8.96 -15.28 -0.06
N ASP A 288 -10.26 -15.56 -0.08
CA ASP A 288 -11.34 -14.61 0.14
C ASP A 288 -11.25 -13.91 1.52
N GLU A 289 -11.63 -12.62 1.60
CA GLU A 289 -11.53 -11.78 2.80
C GLU A 289 -12.33 -12.27 4.02
N ASP A 290 -13.26 -13.19 3.81
CA ASP A 290 -14.06 -13.82 4.84
C ASP A 290 -13.72 -15.30 5.09
N ASP A 291 -12.79 -15.90 4.34
CA ASP A 291 -12.32 -17.28 4.53
C ASP A 291 -11.24 -17.39 5.61
N TRP A 292 -11.56 -16.99 6.83
CA TRP A 292 -10.65 -17.01 7.98
C TRP A 292 -10.09 -18.39 8.29
N GLN A 293 -10.91 -19.44 8.10
CA GLN A 293 -10.47 -20.81 8.33
C GLN A 293 -9.47 -21.27 7.27
N GLY A 294 -9.73 -20.94 6.02
CA GLY A 294 -8.79 -21.17 4.91
C GLY A 294 -7.46 -20.48 5.15
N PHE A 295 -7.47 -19.18 5.52
CA PHE A 295 -6.26 -18.44 5.88
C PHE A 295 -5.49 -19.08 7.03
N SER A 296 -6.17 -19.54 8.10
CA SER A 296 -5.55 -20.24 9.22
C SER A 296 -4.89 -21.56 8.78
N SER A 297 -5.57 -22.34 7.93
CA SER A 297 -5.05 -23.58 7.35
C SER A 297 -3.81 -23.31 6.48
N LEU A 298 -3.93 -22.36 5.55
CA LEU A 298 -2.83 -21.95 4.68
C LEU A 298 -1.61 -21.45 5.48
N THR A 299 -1.85 -20.66 6.55
CA THR A 299 -0.79 -20.17 7.42
C THR A 299 -0.08 -21.29 8.15
N SER A 300 -0.83 -22.30 8.60
CA SER A 300 -0.25 -23.50 9.23
C SER A 300 0.63 -24.30 8.28
N GLU A 301 0.26 -24.37 6.99
CA GLU A 301 0.95 -25.18 5.99
C GLU A 301 2.15 -24.48 5.36
N MET A 302 2.03 -23.17 5.09
CA MET A 302 3.03 -22.41 4.31
C MET A 302 3.67 -21.25 5.07
N GLY A 303 3.07 -20.77 6.16
CA GLY A 303 3.48 -19.54 6.85
C GLY A 303 4.89 -19.56 7.45
N GLY A 304 5.52 -20.74 7.57
CA GLY A 304 6.93 -20.88 7.98
C GLY A 304 7.92 -20.50 6.88
N ALA A 305 7.52 -20.56 5.60
CA ALA A 305 8.38 -20.34 4.44
C ALA A 305 7.93 -19.14 3.59
N VAL A 306 6.65 -18.77 3.66
CA VAL A 306 6.02 -17.73 2.84
C VAL A 306 5.33 -16.70 3.73
N GLN A 307 5.51 -15.44 3.42
CA GLN A 307 4.74 -14.35 3.99
C GLN A 307 3.32 -14.36 3.39
N LEU A 308 2.30 -14.45 4.24
CA LEU A 308 0.89 -14.43 3.88
C LEU A 308 0.30 -13.12 4.38
N VAL A 309 0.13 -12.19 3.45
CA VAL A 309 -0.28 -10.81 3.74
C VAL A 309 -1.80 -10.71 3.67
N GLY A 310 -2.42 -10.14 4.68
CA GLY A 310 -3.82 -9.74 4.62
C GLY A 310 -3.95 -8.27 4.26
N ASP A 311 -4.56 -7.97 3.11
CA ASP A 311 -5.04 -6.65 2.70
C ASP A 311 -6.54 -6.53 3.01
N ASP A 312 -7.41 -7.09 2.18
CA ASP A 312 -8.86 -7.08 2.41
C ASP A 312 -9.26 -7.87 3.65
N LEU A 313 -8.49 -8.90 4.01
CA LEU A 313 -8.66 -9.64 5.26
C LEU A 313 -8.61 -8.72 6.49
N PHE A 314 -7.71 -7.74 6.53
CA PHE A 314 -7.46 -6.88 7.71
C PHE A 314 -7.89 -5.43 7.53
N VAL A 315 -7.89 -4.90 6.33
CA VAL A 315 -8.22 -3.51 5.95
C VAL A 315 -7.58 -2.46 6.88
N THR A 316 -6.33 -2.69 7.28
CA THR A 316 -5.60 -1.83 8.25
C THR A 316 -6.34 -1.65 9.60
N ASN A 317 -7.33 -2.50 9.89
CA ASN A 317 -8.21 -2.36 11.04
C ASN A 317 -7.67 -3.16 12.25
N PRO A 318 -7.35 -2.50 13.41
CA PRO A 318 -6.81 -3.18 14.58
C PRO A 318 -7.71 -4.32 15.12
N GLN A 319 -9.04 -4.21 14.98
CA GLN A 319 -9.95 -5.25 15.48
C GLN A 319 -9.89 -6.51 14.60
N ARG A 320 -9.85 -6.35 13.26
CA ARG A 320 -9.70 -7.48 12.33
C ARG A 320 -8.30 -8.09 12.46
N LEU A 321 -7.26 -7.26 12.61
CA LEU A 321 -5.90 -7.73 12.86
C LEU A 321 -5.82 -8.55 14.17
N ALA A 322 -6.42 -8.08 15.26
CA ALA A 322 -6.46 -8.80 16.53
C ALA A 322 -7.13 -10.17 16.39
N ARG A 323 -8.18 -10.28 15.57
CA ARG A 323 -8.81 -11.56 15.21
C ARG A 323 -7.82 -12.45 14.45
N GLY A 324 -7.16 -11.94 13.42
CA GLY A 324 -6.18 -12.72 12.63
C GLY A 324 -5.02 -13.25 13.47
N ILE A 325 -4.48 -12.42 14.35
CA ILE A 325 -3.44 -12.84 15.31
C ILE A 325 -3.94 -13.98 16.20
N LYS A 326 -5.16 -13.87 16.74
CA LYS A 326 -5.77 -14.89 17.61
C LYS A 326 -6.03 -16.20 16.86
N GLU A 327 -6.55 -16.11 15.64
CA GLU A 327 -6.93 -17.25 14.79
C GLU A 327 -5.74 -17.79 13.97
N LYS A 328 -4.59 -17.12 14.02
CA LYS A 328 -3.39 -17.43 13.22
C LYS A 328 -3.69 -17.41 11.71
N ALA A 329 -4.48 -16.45 11.28
CA ALA A 329 -4.83 -16.21 9.89
C ALA A 329 -3.90 -15.14 9.30
N GLY A 330 -3.01 -15.54 8.39
CA GLY A 330 -1.92 -14.71 7.90
C GLY A 330 -0.75 -14.59 8.88
N ASN A 331 0.32 -13.94 8.42
CA ASN A 331 1.51 -13.63 9.21
C ASN A 331 2.11 -12.26 8.87
N ALA A 332 1.42 -11.48 8.03
CA ALA A 332 1.75 -10.09 7.71
C ALA A 332 0.46 -9.29 7.41
N ILE A 333 0.55 -7.98 7.53
CA ILE A 333 -0.53 -7.05 7.21
C ILE A 333 -0.08 -6.05 6.16
N LEU A 334 -0.99 -5.74 5.22
CA LEU A 334 -0.86 -4.58 4.36
C LEU A 334 -1.44 -3.35 5.06
N ILE A 335 -0.73 -2.23 5.00
CA ILE A 335 -1.11 -0.98 5.66
C ILE A 335 -1.43 0.06 4.59
N LYS A 336 -2.69 0.40 4.46
CA LYS A 336 -3.22 1.46 3.60
C LYS A 336 -3.85 2.53 4.48
N VAL A 337 -3.23 3.69 4.58
CA VAL A 337 -3.65 4.77 5.50
C VAL A 337 -5.11 5.19 5.32
N ASN A 338 -5.65 5.11 4.11
CA ASN A 338 -7.03 5.50 3.82
C ASN A 338 -8.07 4.41 4.15
N GLN A 339 -7.67 3.14 4.34
CA GLN A 339 -8.59 2.07 4.77
C GLN A 339 -9.07 2.27 6.20
N ILE A 340 -8.29 2.96 7.03
CA ILE A 340 -8.64 3.26 8.43
C ILE A 340 -8.91 4.75 8.66
N GLY A 341 -8.19 5.65 8.00
CA GLY A 341 -8.52 7.07 7.87
C GLY A 341 -7.89 8.02 8.89
N THR A 342 -6.97 7.57 9.74
CA THR A 342 -6.11 8.44 10.58
C THR A 342 -4.70 7.89 10.70
N LEU A 343 -3.73 8.78 10.96
CA LEU A 343 -2.35 8.38 11.26
C LEU A 343 -2.28 7.61 12.59
N THR A 344 -3.05 8.03 13.60
CA THR A 344 -3.07 7.37 14.91
C THR A 344 -3.50 5.91 14.81
N GLU A 345 -4.65 5.62 14.17
CA GLU A 345 -5.13 4.24 14.02
C GLU A 345 -4.19 3.42 13.13
N THR A 346 -3.58 4.04 12.11
CA THR A 346 -2.56 3.40 11.27
C THR A 346 -1.35 2.97 12.11
N LEU A 347 -0.82 3.84 12.96
CA LEU A 347 0.31 3.53 13.84
C LEU A 347 -0.06 2.47 14.89
N ASP A 348 -1.29 2.50 15.41
CA ASP A 348 -1.78 1.48 16.34
C ASP A 348 -1.86 0.09 15.68
N ALA A 349 -2.30 0.00 14.42
CA ALA A 349 -2.31 -1.25 13.65
C ALA A 349 -0.89 -1.78 13.40
N ILE A 350 0.04 -0.90 12.98
CA ILE A 350 1.46 -1.25 12.76
C ILE A 350 2.09 -1.76 14.06
N ALA A 351 1.92 -1.05 15.16
CA ALA A 351 2.48 -1.44 16.45
C ALA A 351 1.92 -2.78 16.95
N MET A 352 0.62 -3.03 16.74
CA MET A 352 -0.02 -4.31 17.06
C MET A 352 0.57 -5.46 16.24
N ALA A 353 0.74 -5.28 14.91
CA ALA A 353 1.34 -6.26 14.02
C ALA A 353 2.76 -6.62 14.45
N GLN A 354 3.62 -5.58 14.60
CA GLN A 354 5.01 -5.78 15.00
C GLN A 354 5.14 -6.47 16.36
N LYS A 355 4.31 -6.11 17.33
CA LYS A 355 4.29 -6.75 18.66
C LYS A 355 3.89 -8.22 18.61
N ALA A 356 3.06 -8.60 17.64
CA ALA A 356 2.63 -9.98 17.41
C ALA A 356 3.63 -10.78 16.55
N GLY A 357 4.69 -10.15 16.04
CA GLY A 357 5.65 -10.76 15.12
C GLY A 357 5.12 -10.91 13.69
N PHE A 358 4.09 -10.16 13.32
CA PHE A 358 3.59 -10.06 11.95
C PHE A 358 4.50 -9.14 11.13
N GLY A 359 4.70 -9.49 9.85
CA GLY A 359 5.29 -8.59 8.87
C GLY A 359 4.39 -7.38 8.63
N VAL A 360 5.00 -6.25 8.27
CA VAL A 360 4.27 -5.01 7.94
C VAL A 360 4.69 -4.54 6.57
N VAL A 361 3.72 -4.36 5.67
CA VAL A 361 3.94 -3.82 4.33
C VAL A 361 3.20 -2.49 4.22
N ILE A 362 3.92 -1.39 4.10
CA ILE A 362 3.30 -0.07 3.83
C ILE A 362 2.93 0.00 2.36
N SER A 363 1.68 0.35 2.05
CA SER A 363 1.14 0.25 0.70
C SER A 363 0.54 1.56 0.19
N HIS A 364 0.68 1.75 -1.12
CA HIS A 364 -0.06 2.72 -1.92
C HIS A 364 -1.50 2.26 -2.17
N ARG A 365 -2.22 3.02 -3.00
CA ARG A 365 -3.47 2.60 -3.64
C ARG A 365 -3.33 2.70 -5.17
N SER A 366 -4.29 2.12 -5.90
CA SER A 366 -4.32 2.21 -7.38
C SER A 366 -4.47 3.66 -7.87
N GLY A 367 -5.29 4.49 -7.21
CA GLY A 367 -5.36 5.94 -7.44
C GLY A 367 -4.46 6.69 -6.46
N GLU A 368 -3.31 7.16 -6.95
CA GLU A 368 -2.30 7.88 -6.17
C GLU A 368 -2.15 9.33 -6.64
N THR A 369 -1.41 10.11 -5.87
CA THR A 369 -0.97 11.45 -6.20
C THR A 369 0.57 11.52 -6.08
N GLU A 370 1.18 12.70 -6.23
CA GLU A 370 2.60 12.92 -5.97
C GLU A 370 2.95 12.88 -4.47
N ASP A 371 1.95 12.75 -3.60
CA ASP A 371 2.17 12.65 -2.15
C ASP A 371 3.04 11.44 -1.82
N ASN A 372 4.06 11.66 -0.99
CA ASN A 372 5.05 10.67 -0.62
C ASN A 372 5.03 10.28 0.86
N PHE A 373 3.94 10.57 1.57
CA PHE A 373 3.82 10.32 3.02
C PHE A 373 4.16 8.89 3.40
N ILE A 374 3.70 7.91 2.61
CA ILE A 374 3.93 6.49 2.91
C ILE A 374 5.41 6.07 2.86
N ALA A 375 6.26 6.78 2.12
CA ALA A 375 7.69 6.55 2.12
C ALA A 375 8.31 6.95 3.49
N ASP A 376 7.95 8.13 3.99
CA ASP A 376 8.34 8.56 5.34
C ASP A 376 7.79 7.64 6.42
N LEU A 377 6.52 7.20 6.28
CA LEU A 377 5.86 6.28 7.22
C LEU A 377 6.59 4.92 7.30
N ALA A 378 6.99 4.36 6.17
CA ALA A 378 7.70 3.08 6.12
C ALA A 378 9.02 3.13 6.91
N VAL A 379 9.79 4.21 6.75
CA VAL A 379 11.04 4.40 7.51
C VAL A 379 10.77 4.75 8.97
N ALA A 380 9.76 5.61 9.23
CA ALA A 380 9.39 6.01 10.58
C ALA A 380 9.06 4.82 11.49
N THR A 381 8.36 3.85 10.94
CA THR A 381 7.89 2.67 11.70
C THR A 381 8.84 1.48 11.61
N ASN A 382 9.96 1.61 10.86
CA ASN A 382 10.82 0.48 10.52
C ASN A 382 10.01 -0.72 10.01
N ALA A 383 9.04 -0.48 9.13
CA ALA A 383 8.10 -1.49 8.65
C ALA A 383 8.79 -2.64 7.89
N GLY A 384 9.96 -2.36 7.32
CA GLY A 384 10.78 -3.33 6.58
C GLY A 384 10.36 -3.54 5.14
N GLN A 385 9.12 -3.21 4.75
CA GLN A 385 8.61 -3.42 3.39
C GLN A 385 7.72 -2.26 2.92
N ILE A 386 7.74 -2.00 1.62
CA ILE A 386 6.86 -1.03 0.95
C ILE A 386 6.36 -1.57 -0.39
N LYS A 387 5.05 -1.53 -0.62
CA LYS A 387 4.39 -1.83 -1.89
C LYS A 387 3.88 -0.51 -2.48
N THR A 388 4.56 0.01 -3.52
CA THR A 388 4.23 1.34 -4.06
C THR A 388 4.32 1.40 -5.59
N GLY A 389 3.96 0.30 -6.25
CA GLY A 389 3.87 0.20 -7.70
C GLY A 389 5.20 -0.15 -8.36
N SER A 390 5.26 0.10 -9.66
CA SER A 390 6.37 -0.27 -10.52
C SER A 390 7.42 0.85 -10.67
N MET A 391 8.41 0.61 -11.54
CA MET A 391 9.46 1.55 -11.91
C MET A 391 9.02 2.51 -13.05
N SER A 392 7.75 2.88 -13.08
CA SER A 392 7.18 3.84 -14.01
C SER A 392 6.03 4.61 -13.35
N ARG A 393 5.58 5.72 -13.96
CA ARG A 393 4.60 6.70 -13.50
C ARG A 393 5.09 7.54 -12.31
N SER A 394 4.92 8.86 -12.41
CA SER A 394 5.45 9.83 -11.43
C SER A 394 4.86 9.67 -10.04
N ASP A 395 3.60 9.25 -9.95
CA ASP A 395 2.88 8.98 -8.71
C ASP A 395 3.52 7.82 -7.90
N ARG A 396 4.14 6.86 -8.57
CA ARG A 396 4.90 5.75 -7.93
C ARG A 396 6.32 6.19 -7.62
N MET A 397 7.00 6.78 -8.62
CA MET A 397 8.38 7.24 -8.46
C MET A 397 8.54 8.30 -7.37
N ALA A 398 7.51 9.09 -7.06
CA ALA A 398 7.54 10.07 -5.98
C ALA A 398 7.93 9.43 -4.62
N LYS A 399 7.40 8.23 -4.32
CA LYS A 399 7.68 7.48 -3.10
C LYS A 399 9.10 6.91 -3.10
N TYR A 400 9.51 6.28 -4.21
CA TYR A 400 10.87 5.75 -4.36
C TYR A 400 11.93 6.85 -4.28
N ASN A 401 11.71 7.98 -4.95
CA ASN A 401 12.60 9.14 -4.88
C ASN A 401 12.70 9.73 -3.47
N GLN A 402 11.61 9.69 -2.70
CA GLN A 402 11.63 10.12 -1.29
C GLN A 402 12.49 9.17 -0.44
N LEU A 403 12.39 7.87 -0.64
CA LEU A 403 13.22 6.89 0.07
C LEU A 403 14.71 7.08 -0.25
N LEU A 404 15.09 7.41 -1.49
CA LEU A 404 16.47 7.78 -1.84
C LEU A 404 16.95 9.00 -1.06
N ARG A 405 16.12 10.07 -0.93
CA ARG A 405 16.46 11.26 -0.13
C ARG A 405 16.61 10.92 1.35
N ILE A 406 15.79 9.99 1.87
CA ILE A 406 15.88 9.52 3.25
C ILE A 406 17.17 8.73 3.44
N GLU A 407 17.53 7.83 2.52
CA GLU A 407 18.78 7.07 2.54
C GLU A 407 20.01 8.02 2.56
N GLU A 408 20.02 9.04 1.68
CA GLU A 408 21.05 10.06 1.65
C GLU A 408 21.15 10.83 2.99
N THR A 409 20.01 11.21 3.57
CA THR A 409 19.96 11.93 4.85
C THR A 409 20.44 11.08 6.03
N LEU A 410 20.14 9.80 6.04
CA LEU A 410 20.61 8.83 7.04
C LEU A 410 22.11 8.53 6.88
N GLY A 411 22.63 8.57 5.65
CA GLY A 411 24.03 8.28 5.33
C GLY A 411 24.45 6.91 5.89
N ARG A 412 25.53 6.87 6.66
CA ARG A 412 26.06 5.62 7.26
C ARG A 412 25.11 4.94 8.25
N ASN A 413 24.06 5.61 8.68
CA ASN A 413 23.06 5.05 9.61
C ASN A 413 21.88 4.41 8.86
N ALA A 414 21.82 4.54 7.53
CA ALA A 414 20.84 3.85 6.71
C ALA A 414 21.07 2.34 6.78
N VAL A 415 20.03 1.59 7.03
CA VAL A 415 20.03 0.13 7.02
C VAL A 415 19.06 -0.34 5.95
N TYR A 416 19.56 -1.18 5.05
CA TYR A 416 18.74 -1.95 4.12
C TYR A 416 19.07 -3.41 4.31
N GLN A 417 18.12 -4.21 4.78
CA GLN A 417 18.38 -5.62 5.11
C GLN A 417 18.06 -6.55 3.96
N GLY A 418 17.16 -6.14 3.05
CA GLY A 418 16.65 -7.01 1.99
C GLY A 418 15.80 -8.18 2.50
N GLU A 419 16.05 -8.66 3.70
CA GLU A 419 15.30 -9.72 4.35
C GLU A 419 13.99 -9.18 4.95
N PHE A 420 12.92 -9.94 4.75
CA PHE A 420 11.70 -9.82 5.52
C PHE A 420 11.43 -11.19 6.14
N ARG A 421 11.37 -11.24 7.48
CA ARG A 421 11.27 -12.45 8.33
C ARG A 421 12.24 -13.55 8.02
#